data_5f7b1398fd463088364fc5e3a663e3c2
#
_entry.id   5f7b1398fd463088364fc5e3a663e3c2
#
_cell.length_a   1.000
_cell.length_b   1.000
_cell.length_c   1.000
_cell.angle_alpha   90.00
_cell.angle_beta   90.00
_cell.angle_gamma   90.00
#
_symmetry.space_group_name_H-M   'P 1'
#
loop_
_entity.id
_entity.type
_entity.pdbx_description
1 polymer ?
#
loop_
_entity_poly.entity_id
_entity_poly.type
_entity_poly.pdbx_seq_one_letter_code
_entity_poly.pdbx_strand_id
1 'polypeptide(L)'
;MDRRIRDLKEMKPKMMLRVCIDLIMTILLLVLMGRQISGESAHEWLGALLFVLWIIHHLLNARWYGALFRGRYTLYRSIQTIVNILLMAAMLATMVSVVTLSRGVFAFLPISGGIALARSMHIAGAFWAFVLMSLHLGLHWNMVLGMIRKMIGSLRSVPLQRIVRIIGVLIAAYGLFAFIQQQFPAYLTLSSSFVFFDFTRPAFLFYLDHLAIMGLFVFLAHMVTMASQKLSARKAAGK
;
A
#
# COMPACT_ATOMS: atom_id res chain seq x y z
N MET A 1 12.48 -25.62 17.77
CA MET A 1 13.19 -24.48 17.15
C MET A 1 13.73 -24.81 15.76
N ASP A 2 14.09 -26.03 15.48
CA ASP A 2 14.80 -26.47 14.25
C ASP A 2 13.92 -26.55 12.97
N ARG A 3 12.63 -26.85 13.05
CA ARG A 3 11.73 -26.87 11.88
C ARG A 3 11.48 -25.44 11.31
N ARG A 4 11.36 -24.44 12.20
CA ARG A 4 11.11 -23.05 11.79
C ARG A 4 12.27 -22.44 11.03
N ILE A 5 13.49 -22.76 11.43
CA ILE A 5 14.73 -22.29 10.75
C ILE A 5 14.87 -22.98 9.39
N ARG A 6 14.44 -24.24 9.26
CA ARG A 6 14.42 -24.96 7.98
C ARG A 6 13.43 -24.37 6.99
N ASP A 7 12.20 -24.06 7.41
CA ASP A 7 11.14 -23.50 6.55
C ASP A 7 11.51 -22.11 6.02
N LEU A 8 12.29 -21.31 6.78
CA LEU A 8 12.85 -20.04 6.33
C LEU A 8 14.01 -20.23 5.35
N LYS A 9 14.82 -21.28 5.53
CA LYS A 9 15.90 -21.66 4.60
C LYS A 9 15.38 -22.22 3.27
N GLU A 10 14.17 -22.78 3.24
CA GLU A 10 13.54 -23.30 2.02
C GLU A 10 12.84 -22.22 1.18
N MET A 11 12.68 -20.99 1.68
CA MET A 11 12.19 -19.89 0.86
C MET A 11 13.24 -19.52 -0.19
N LYS A 12 12.87 -19.65 -1.46
CA LYS A 12 13.77 -19.26 -2.57
C LYS A 12 14.26 -17.80 -2.36
N PRO A 13 15.58 -17.52 -2.47
CA PRO A 13 16.14 -16.19 -2.14
C PRO A 13 15.45 -15.05 -2.91
N LYS A 14 15.02 -15.27 -4.15
CA LYS A 14 14.25 -14.31 -4.93
C LYS A 14 12.88 -13.96 -4.31
N MET A 15 12.24 -14.88 -3.60
CA MET A 15 10.97 -14.62 -2.92
C MET A 15 11.18 -13.79 -1.65
N MET A 16 12.23 -14.08 -0.89
CA MET A 16 12.61 -13.28 0.28
C MET A 16 12.91 -11.84 -0.12
N LEU A 17 13.71 -11.64 -1.17
CA LEU A 17 14.04 -10.31 -1.68
C LEU A 17 12.80 -9.51 -2.05
N ARG A 18 11.82 -10.10 -2.75
CA ARG A 18 10.55 -9.44 -3.08
C ARG A 18 9.79 -9.02 -1.83
N VAL A 19 9.62 -9.92 -0.88
CA VAL A 19 8.90 -9.65 0.38
C VAL A 19 9.59 -8.54 1.18
N CYS A 20 10.93 -8.55 1.25
CA CYS A 20 11.67 -7.48 1.93
C CYS A 20 11.46 -6.13 1.24
N ILE A 21 11.56 -6.07 -0.10
CA ILE A 21 11.33 -4.84 -0.86
C ILE A 21 9.90 -4.34 -0.65
N ASP A 22 8.90 -5.20 -0.75
CA ASP A 22 7.48 -4.85 -0.58
C ASP A 22 7.22 -4.31 0.84
N LEU A 23 7.83 -4.92 1.87
CA LEU A 23 7.72 -4.46 3.26
C LEU A 23 8.39 -3.09 3.45
N ILE A 24 9.61 -2.91 2.93
CA ILE A 24 10.34 -1.63 3.03
C ILE A 24 9.55 -0.54 2.32
N MET A 25 9.03 -0.78 1.12
CA MET A 25 8.20 0.19 0.38
C MET A 25 6.94 0.56 1.15
N THR A 26 6.28 -0.41 1.79
CA THR A 26 5.09 -0.17 2.61
C THR A 26 5.41 0.74 3.80
N ILE A 27 6.52 0.47 4.50
CA ILE A 27 6.99 1.30 5.62
C ILE A 27 7.37 2.71 5.14
N LEU A 28 8.11 2.81 4.04
CA LEU A 28 8.51 4.10 3.48
C LEU A 28 7.31 4.95 3.08
N LEU A 29 6.30 4.35 2.43
CA LEU A 29 5.10 5.07 2.05
C LEU A 29 4.33 5.58 3.29
N LEU A 30 4.26 4.78 4.36
CA LEU A 30 3.67 5.20 5.63
C LEU A 30 4.44 6.37 6.25
N VAL A 31 5.78 6.31 6.29
CA VAL A 31 6.64 7.38 6.83
C VAL A 31 6.51 8.66 6.00
N LEU A 32 6.43 8.55 4.68
CA LEU A 32 6.30 9.68 3.75
C LEU A 32 4.97 10.44 3.91
N MET A 33 3.91 9.85 4.47
CA MET A 33 2.69 10.59 4.80
C MET A 33 2.94 11.66 5.87
N GLY A 34 3.98 11.49 6.72
CA GLY A 34 4.36 12.41 7.78
C GLY A 34 5.49 13.37 7.39
N ARG A 35 5.41 14.09 6.25
CA ARG A 35 6.42 15.08 5.83
C ARG A 35 6.73 16.11 6.93
N GLN A 36 5.72 16.56 7.65
CA GLN A 36 5.87 17.54 8.73
C GLN A 36 6.63 16.98 9.94
N ILE A 37 6.65 15.64 10.11
CA ILE A 37 7.39 14.96 11.17
C ILE A 37 8.82 14.68 10.72
N SER A 38 9.02 14.15 9.51
CA SER A 38 10.34 13.77 9.00
C SER A 38 11.19 14.96 8.52
N GLY A 39 10.53 16.08 8.17
CA GLY A 39 11.17 17.24 7.58
C GLY A 39 11.34 17.13 6.06
N GLU A 40 11.58 18.26 5.40
CA GLU A 40 11.61 18.38 3.94
C GLU A 40 12.73 17.52 3.31
N SER A 41 13.95 17.66 3.81
CA SER A 41 15.11 16.94 3.27
C SER A 41 14.95 15.41 3.41
N ALA A 42 14.56 14.93 4.58
CA ALA A 42 14.34 13.49 4.78
C ALA A 42 13.20 12.97 3.90
N HIS A 43 12.11 13.72 3.77
CA HIS A 43 10.99 13.36 2.89
C HIS A 43 11.44 13.21 1.43
N GLU A 44 12.26 14.13 0.89
CA GLU A 44 12.78 14.04 -0.47
C GLU A 44 13.65 12.79 -0.70
N TRP A 45 14.61 12.53 0.21
CA TRP A 45 15.52 11.38 0.08
C TRP A 45 14.80 10.05 0.27
N LEU A 46 13.87 9.96 1.22
CA LEU A 46 13.05 8.76 1.41
C LEU A 46 12.11 8.54 0.23
N GLY A 47 11.59 9.61 -0.38
CA GLY A 47 10.81 9.54 -1.61
C GLY A 47 11.63 9.03 -2.80
N ALA A 48 12.87 9.51 -2.95
CA ALA A 48 13.80 9.01 -3.97
C ALA A 48 14.12 7.53 -3.76
N LEU A 49 14.37 7.11 -2.51
CA LEU A 49 14.58 5.71 -2.17
C LEU A 49 13.35 4.85 -2.51
N LEU A 50 12.14 5.32 -2.15
CA LEU A 50 10.90 4.64 -2.50
C LEU A 50 10.77 4.47 -4.02
N PHE A 51 11.12 5.48 -4.80
CA PHE A 51 11.08 5.40 -6.26
C PHE A 51 12.03 4.36 -6.84
N VAL A 52 13.27 4.30 -6.35
CA VAL A 52 14.24 3.27 -6.76
C VAL A 52 13.72 1.88 -6.42
N LEU A 53 13.22 1.67 -5.21
CA LEU A 53 12.64 0.38 -4.79
C LEU A 53 11.39 0.02 -5.60
N TRP A 54 10.58 1.00 -5.97
CA TRP A 54 9.42 0.82 -6.83
C TRP A 54 9.82 0.33 -8.23
N ILE A 55 10.87 0.90 -8.83
CA ILE A 55 11.42 0.39 -10.10
C ILE A 55 11.89 -1.06 -9.94
N ILE A 56 12.65 -1.36 -8.88
CA ILE A 56 13.14 -2.72 -8.61
C ILE A 56 11.96 -3.69 -8.42
N HIS A 57 10.91 -3.28 -7.68
CA HIS A 57 9.69 -4.06 -7.51
C HIS A 57 9.05 -4.43 -8.88
N HIS A 58 8.93 -3.46 -9.79
CA HIS A 58 8.39 -3.70 -11.12
C HIS A 58 9.27 -4.62 -11.97
N LEU A 59 10.58 -4.47 -11.91
CA LEU A 59 11.53 -5.36 -12.60
C LEU A 59 11.45 -6.80 -12.08
N LEU A 60 11.38 -6.99 -10.76
CA LEU A 60 11.23 -8.30 -10.15
C LEU A 60 9.88 -8.97 -10.50
N ASN A 61 8.84 -8.17 -10.75
CA ASN A 61 7.50 -8.62 -11.08
C ASN A 61 7.15 -8.47 -12.58
N ALA A 62 8.14 -8.29 -13.46
CA ALA A 62 7.95 -8.04 -14.89
C ALA A 62 7.07 -9.08 -15.62
N ARG A 63 7.00 -10.32 -15.12
CA ARG A 63 6.11 -11.36 -15.65
C ARG A 63 4.62 -10.98 -15.60
N TRP A 64 4.24 -10.10 -14.68
CA TRP A 64 2.86 -9.60 -14.57
C TRP A 64 2.43 -8.86 -15.83
N TYR A 65 3.30 -8.04 -16.41
CA TYR A 65 3.03 -7.30 -17.64
C TYR A 65 2.75 -8.24 -18.82
N GLY A 66 3.56 -9.29 -18.98
CA GLY A 66 3.33 -10.29 -20.02
C GLY A 66 2.05 -11.11 -19.82
N ALA A 67 1.54 -11.18 -18.60
CA ALA A 67 0.31 -11.87 -18.27
C ALA A 67 -0.94 -11.00 -18.50
N LEU A 68 -0.84 -9.66 -18.58
CA LEU A 68 -1.98 -8.75 -18.71
C LEU A 68 -2.90 -9.11 -19.90
N PHE A 69 -2.31 -9.48 -21.02
CA PHE A 69 -3.05 -9.75 -22.25
C PHE A 69 -3.33 -11.24 -22.50
N ARG A 70 -3.06 -12.12 -21.49
CA ARG A 70 -3.18 -13.57 -21.64
C ARG A 70 -4.16 -14.16 -20.62
N GLY A 71 -4.89 -15.20 -21.04
CA GLY A 71 -5.79 -15.97 -20.18
C GLY A 71 -7.14 -15.30 -19.92
N ARG A 72 -7.98 -15.96 -19.12
CA ARG A 72 -9.34 -15.48 -18.79
C ARG A 72 -9.30 -14.49 -17.61
N TYR A 73 -10.06 -13.40 -17.73
CA TYR A 73 -10.26 -12.45 -16.65
C TYR A 73 -11.40 -12.92 -15.75
N THR A 74 -11.05 -13.30 -14.52
CA THR A 74 -12.02 -13.51 -13.43
C THR A 74 -12.29 -12.17 -12.75
N LEU A 75 -13.40 -12.06 -12.00
CA LEU A 75 -13.71 -10.85 -11.22
C LEU A 75 -12.52 -10.40 -10.33
N TYR A 76 -11.91 -11.34 -9.60
CA TYR A 76 -10.74 -11.07 -8.78
C TYR A 76 -9.57 -10.51 -9.60
N ARG A 77 -9.25 -11.14 -10.73
CA ARG A 77 -8.15 -10.70 -11.59
C ARG A 77 -8.41 -9.31 -12.19
N SER A 78 -9.67 -9.02 -12.57
CA SER A 78 -10.04 -7.69 -13.07
C SER A 78 -9.83 -6.60 -12.02
N ILE A 79 -10.31 -6.84 -10.78
CA ILE A 79 -10.12 -5.90 -9.66
C ILE A 79 -8.63 -5.69 -9.39
N GLN A 80 -7.85 -6.76 -9.31
CA GLN A 80 -6.40 -6.70 -9.10
C GLN A 80 -5.70 -5.90 -10.19
N THR A 81 -6.06 -6.12 -11.45
CA THR A 81 -5.47 -5.39 -12.57
C THR A 81 -5.80 -3.89 -12.52
N ILE A 82 -7.06 -3.54 -12.24
CA ILE A 82 -7.50 -2.15 -12.11
C ILE A 82 -6.74 -1.44 -10.98
N VAL A 83 -6.70 -2.05 -9.79
CA VAL A 83 -5.99 -1.47 -8.64
C VAL A 83 -4.50 -1.28 -8.96
N ASN A 84 -3.85 -2.25 -9.60
CA ASN A 84 -2.43 -2.14 -9.96
C ASN A 84 -2.17 -1.03 -10.98
N ILE A 85 -3.02 -0.88 -12.00
CA ILE A 85 -2.89 0.18 -13.01
C ILE A 85 -3.10 1.56 -12.37
N LEU A 86 -4.12 1.71 -11.53
CA LEU A 86 -4.39 2.97 -10.84
C LEU A 86 -3.26 3.32 -9.85
N LEU A 87 -2.74 2.33 -9.11
CA LEU A 87 -1.60 2.53 -8.22
C LEU A 87 -0.35 2.97 -8.99
N MET A 88 -0.07 2.33 -10.13
CA MET A 88 1.03 2.71 -10.99
C MET A 88 0.87 4.15 -11.49
N ALA A 89 -0.33 4.54 -11.93
CA ALA A 89 -0.62 5.90 -12.38
C ALA A 89 -0.45 6.93 -11.25
N ALA A 90 -0.95 6.64 -10.05
CA ALA A 90 -0.80 7.52 -8.87
C ALA A 90 0.68 7.69 -8.48
N MET A 91 1.46 6.60 -8.47
CA MET A 91 2.90 6.64 -8.20
C MET A 91 3.64 7.46 -9.25
N LEU A 92 3.37 7.26 -10.53
CA LEU A 92 3.99 8.04 -11.62
C LEU A 92 3.63 9.52 -11.52
N ALA A 93 2.36 9.87 -11.25
CA ALA A 93 1.94 11.26 -11.07
C ALA A 93 2.69 11.92 -9.90
N THR A 94 2.82 11.21 -8.78
CA THR A 94 3.59 11.67 -7.62
C THR A 94 5.06 11.89 -7.97
N MET A 95 5.68 10.94 -8.70
CA MET A 95 7.11 11.03 -9.08
C MET A 95 7.38 12.17 -10.06
N VAL A 96 6.52 12.33 -11.08
CA VAL A 96 6.64 13.45 -12.03
C VAL A 96 6.51 14.79 -11.32
N SER A 97 5.59 14.91 -10.36
CA SER A 97 5.41 16.14 -9.59
C SER A 97 6.63 16.51 -8.75
N VAL A 98 7.36 15.52 -8.21
CA VAL A 98 8.56 15.75 -7.39
C VAL A 98 9.67 16.41 -8.19
N VAL A 99 9.81 16.13 -9.48
CA VAL A 99 10.83 16.77 -10.32
C VAL A 99 10.71 18.30 -10.31
N THR A 100 9.47 18.82 -10.24
CA THR A 100 9.22 20.28 -10.15
C THR A 100 9.28 20.81 -8.72
N LEU A 101 8.96 19.99 -7.72
CA LEU A 101 8.83 20.43 -6.33
C LEU A 101 10.12 20.28 -5.52
N SER A 102 11.03 19.41 -5.95
CA SER A 102 12.25 19.10 -5.20
C SER A 102 13.21 20.29 -5.17
N ARG A 103 13.74 20.54 -3.98
CA ARG A 103 14.78 21.56 -3.74
C ARG A 103 16.15 20.94 -3.44
N GLY A 104 16.21 19.64 -3.26
CA GLY A 104 17.42 18.90 -2.95
C GLY A 104 17.77 17.88 -4.03
N VAL A 105 17.01 16.82 -4.15
CA VAL A 105 17.34 15.66 -5.03
C VAL A 105 17.37 16.04 -6.51
N PHE A 106 16.44 16.87 -6.99
CA PHE A 106 16.34 17.31 -8.39
C PHE A 106 16.66 18.81 -8.59
N ALA A 107 17.32 19.45 -7.60
CA ALA A 107 17.68 20.86 -7.66
C ALA A 107 18.57 21.25 -8.87
N PHE A 108 19.24 20.27 -9.49
CA PHE A 108 20.06 20.46 -10.69
C PHE A 108 19.24 20.65 -11.98
N LEU A 109 17.92 20.39 -11.92
CA LEU A 109 17.03 20.62 -13.07
C LEU A 109 16.40 22.01 -12.98
N PRO A 110 16.68 22.94 -13.89
CA PRO A 110 16.18 24.31 -13.85
C PRO A 110 14.72 24.37 -14.34
N ILE A 111 13.80 23.75 -13.62
CA ILE A 111 12.38 23.74 -13.95
C ILE A 111 11.72 24.95 -13.29
N SER A 112 11.29 25.92 -14.11
CA SER A 112 10.54 27.08 -13.67
C SER A 112 9.09 26.99 -14.12
N GLY A 113 8.14 27.18 -13.19
CA GLY A 113 6.69 27.15 -13.46
C GLY A 113 6.01 25.83 -13.13
N GLY A 114 4.68 25.83 -13.19
CA GLY A 114 3.87 24.64 -12.92
C GLY A 114 3.80 24.17 -11.45
N ILE A 115 4.34 24.95 -10.49
CA ILE A 115 4.44 24.55 -9.07
C ILE A 115 3.07 24.23 -8.47
N ALA A 116 2.03 25.02 -8.80
CA ALA A 116 0.68 24.78 -8.29
C ALA A 116 0.11 23.43 -8.78
N LEU A 117 0.28 23.14 -10.07
CA LEU A 117 -0.14 21.86 -10.65
C LEU A 117 0.67 20.71 -10.06
N ALA A 118 1.99 20.84 -9.98
CA ALA A 118 2.86 19.83 -9.39
C ALA A 118 2.48 19.53 -7.92
N ARG A 119 2.15 20.57 -7.13
CA ARG A 119 1.67 20.40 -5.74
C ARG A 119 0.36 19.62 -5.69
N SER A 120 -0.62 19.98 -6.52
CA SER A 120 -1.90 19.28 -6.59
C SER A 120 -1.72 17.83 -7.02
N MET A 121 -0.89 17.58 -8.03
CA MET A 121 -0.56 16.21 -8.47
C MET A 121 0.14 15.42 -7.37
N HIS A 122 1.06 16.03 -6.62
CA HIS A 122 1.77 15.39 -5.53
C HIS A 122 0.81 14.99 -4.40
N ILE A 123 -0.05 15.92 -3.96
CA ILE A 123 -1.01 15.66 -2.89
C ILE A 123 -1.97 14.55 -3.32
N ALA A 124 -2.69 14.72 -4.43
CA ALA A 124 -3.62 13.72 -4.91
C ALA A 124 -2.93 12.37 -5.15
N GLY A 125 -1.79 12.38 -5.84
CA GLY A 125 -1.03 11.16 -6.15
C GLY A 125 -0.58 10.42 -4.90
N ALA A 126 -0.06 11.12 -3.88
CA ALA A 126 0.38 10.51 -2.63
C ALA A 126 -0.79 9.88 -1.84
N PHE A 127 -1.90 10.58 -1.68
CA PHE A 127 -3.07 10.05 -0.95
C PHE A 127 -3.75 8.91 -1.72
N TRP A 128 -3.88 9.01 -3.05
CA TRP A 128 -4.36 7.91 -3.87
C TRP A 128 -3.40 6.72 -3.87
N ALA A 129 -2.08 6.95 -3.96
CA ALA A 129 -1.09 5.88 -3.86
C ALA A 129 -1.19 5.16 -2.51
N PHE A 130 -1.39 5.88 -1.41
CA PHE A 130 -1.55 5.28 -0.08
C PHE A 130 -2.80 4.38 0.00
N VAL A 131 -3.95 4.85 -0.46
CA VAL A 131 -5.20 4.08 -0.49
C VAL A 131 -5.08 2.86 -1.41
N LEU A 132 -4.60 3.07 -2.63
CA LEU A 132 -4.47 2.01 -3.64
C LEU A 132 -3.42 0.96 -3.25
N MET A 133 -2.30 1.36 -2.62
CA MET A 133 -1.32 0.44 -2.07
C MET A 133 -1.93 -0.40 -0.93
N SER A 134 -2.73 0.21 -0.07
CA SER A 134 -3.42 -0.51 1.01
C SER A 134 -4.43 -1.52 0.44
N LEU A 135 -5.18 -1.16 -0.61
CA LEU A 135 -6.04 -2.09 -1.35
C LEU A 135 -5.22 -3.21 -2.01
N HIS A 136 -4.11 -2.87 -2.67
CA HIS A 136 -3.20 -3.84 -3.29
C HIS A 136 -2.68 -4.86 -2.27
N LEU A 137 -2.21 -4.40 -1.11
CA LEU A 137 -1.78 -5.25 -0.01
C LEU A 137 -2.92 -6.17 0.46
N GLY A 138 -4.14 -5.64 0.58
CA GLY A 138 -5.33 -6.40 0.97
C GLY A 138 -5.74 -7.48 -0.03
N LEU A 139 -5.60 -7.23 -1.33
CA LEU A 139 -5.82 -8.24 -2.36
C LEU A 139 -4.83 -9.42 -2.24
N HIS A 140 -3.60 -9.15 -1.77
CA HIS A 140 -2.57 -10.15 -1.52
C HIS A 140 -2.54 -10.68 -0.08
N TRP A 141 -3.49 -10.29 0.79
CA TRP A 141 -3.47 -10.58 2.23
C TRP A 141 -3.42 -12.06 2.56
N ASN A 142 -4.04 -12.92 1.76
CA ASN A 142 -3.96 -14.38 1.95
C ASN A 142 -2.52 -14.90 1.84
N MET A 143 -1.71 -14.31 0.97
CA MET A 143 -0.28 -14.65 0.85
C MET A 143 0.49 -14.21 2.10
N VAL A 144 0.22 -13.00 2.60
CA VAL A 144 0.83 -12.47 3.85
C VAL A 144 0.46 -13.37 5.03
N LEU A 145 -0.82 -13.71 5.20
CA LEU A 145 -1.27 -14.62 6.25
C LEU A 145 -0.64 -16.02 6.11
N GLY A 146 -0.44 -16.50 4.88
CA GLY A 146 0.24 -17.76 4.60
C GLY A 146 1.70 -17.75 5.08
N MET A 147 2.42 -16.64 4.86
CA MET A 147 3.80 -16.46 5.34
C MET A 147 3.85 -16.38 6.87
N ILE A 148 2.97 -15.59 7.49
CA ILE A 148 2.88 -15.47 8.95
C ILE A 148 2.59 -16.83 9.60
N ARG A 149 1.66 -17.61 9.03
CA ARG A 149 1.35 -18.97 9.53
C ARG A 149 2.55 -19.92 9.45
N LYS A 150 3.38 -19.82 8.43
CA LYS A 150 4.62 -20.60 8.33
C LYS A 150 5.62 -20.20 9.41
N MET A 151 5.71 -18.90 9.74
CA MET A 151 6.65 -18.39 10.74
C MET A 151 6.22 -18.70 12.19
N ILE A 152 4.93 -18.52 12.51
CA ILE A 152 4.41 -18.61 13.89
C ILE A 152 3.87 -20.01 14.21
N GLY A 153 3.62 -20.84 13.19
CA GLY A 153 2.92 -22.12 13.31
C GLY A 153 1.41 -21.99 13.12
N SER A 154 0.72 -23.12 13.16
CA SER A 154 -0.71 -23.18 12.81
C SER A 154 -1.60 -22.43 13.81
N LEU A 155 -2.12 -21.29 13.42
CA LEU A 155 -3.22 -20.57 14.09
C LEU A 155 -4.58 -21.28 13.80
N ARG A 156 -4.63 -22.59 13.96
CA ARG A 156 -5.80 -23.40 13.54
C ARG A 156 -6.94 -23.45 14.56
N SER A 157 -6.78 -22.90 15.75
CA SER A 157 -7.89 -22.91 16.71
C SER A 157 -9.01 -21.96 16.25
N VAL A 158 -10.23 -22.45 16.24
CA VAL A 158 -11.45 -21.69 15.87
C VAL A 158 -11.57 -20.39 16.69
N PRO A 159 -11.31 -20.38 18.03
CA PRO A 159 -11.36 -19.15 18.81
C PRO A 159 -10.36 -18.09 18.33
N LEU A 160 -9.15 -18.48 17.96
CA LEU A 160 -8.13 -17.53 17.52
C LEU A 160 -8.49 -16.88 16.16
N GLN A 161 -9.08 -17.63 15.23
CA GLN A 161 -9.57 -17.08 13.96
C GLN A 161 -10.69 -16.06 14.18
N ARG A 162 -11.56 -16.30 15.18
CA ARG A 162 -12.63 -15.37 15.56
C ARG A 162 -12.07 -14.10 16.15
N ILE A 163 -11.09 -14.21 17.07
CA ILE A 163 -10.39 -13.07 17.68
C ILE A 163 -9.71 -12.22 16.60
N VAL A 164 -8.95 -12.81 15.69
CA VAL A 164 -8.26 -12.10 14.61
C VAL A 164 -9.27 -11.34 13.71
N ARG A 165 -10.44 -11.94 13.45
CA ARG A 165 -11.50 -11.27 12.68
C ARG A 165 -12.08 -10.08 13.43
N ILE A 166 -12.34 -10.21 14.73
CA ILE A 166 -12.85 -9.11 15.58
C ILE A 166 -11.85 -7.96 15.59
N ILE A 167 -10.57 -8.26 15.84
CA ILE A 167 -9.50 -7.24 15.80
C ILE A 167 -9.45 -6.54 14.45
N GLY A 168 -9.56 -7.28 13.34
CA GLY A 168 -9.60 -6.71 11.99
C GLY A 168 -10.77 -5.75 11.79
N VAL A 169 -11.97 -6.09 12.30
CA VAL A 169 -13.15 -5.21 12.26
C VAL A 169 -12.93 -3.96 13.10
N LEU A 170 -12.37 -4.09 14.30
CA LEU A 170 -12.10 -2.94 15.18
C LEU A 170 -11.07 -1.98 14.56
N ILE A 171 -10.00 -2.52 13.95
CA ILE A 171 -9.01 -1.71 13.21
C ILE A 171 -9.68 -1.00 12.04
N ALA A 172 -10.54 -1.69 11.28
CA ALA A 172 -11.23 -1.11 10.14
C ALA A 172 -12.22 0.00 10.57
N ALA A 173 -12.94 -0.20 11.67
CA ALA A 173 -13.85 0.81 12.22
C ALA A 173 -13.10 2.07 12.69
N TYR A 174 -12.00 1.89 13.44
CA TYR A 174 -11.15 3.01 13.85
C TYR A 174 -10.48 3.67 12.63
N GLY A 175 -10.04 2.88 11.64
CA GLY A 175 -9.46 3.39 10.40
C GLY A 175 -10.44 4.25 9.59
N LEU A 176 -11.74 3.92 9.59
CA LEU A 176 -12.77 4.76 8.97
C LEU A 176 -12.93 6.10 9.71
N PHE A 177 -12.93 6.08 11.03
CA PHE A 177 -12.93 7.30 11.83
C PHE A 177 -11.70 8.16 11.54
N ALA A 178 -10.50 7.55 11.57
CA ALA A 178 -9.24 8.23 11.28
C ALA A 178 -9.19 8.77 9.83
N PHE A 179 -9.74 8.04 8.85
CA PHE A 179 -9.82 8.47 7.45
C PHE A 179 -10.58 9.79 7.28
N ILE A 180 -11.68 9.95 8.02
CA ILE A 180 -12.46 11.18 8.03
C ILE A 180 -11.73 12.27 8.81
N GLN A 181 -11.22 11.97 10.00
CA GLN A 181 -10.54 12.92 10.88
C GLN A 181 -9.27 13.48 10.25
N GLN A 182 -8.48 12.65 9.55
CA GLN A 182 -7.26 13.05 8.84
C GLN A 182 -7.57 13.66 7.45
N GLN A 183 -8.84 13.99 7.18
CA GLN A 183 -9.30 14.68 5.97
C GLN A 183 -8.90 14.01 4.63
N PHE A 184 -8.71 12.70 4.61
CA PHE A 184 -8.39 11.97 3.38
C PHE A 184 -9.35 12.28 2.22
N PRO A 185 -10.70 12.34 2.41
CA PRO A 185 -11.60 12.70 1.32
C PRO A 185 -11.28 14.04 0.66
N ALA A 186 -10.87 15.06 1.43
CA ALA A 186 -10.53 16.36 0.90
C ALA A 186 -9.27 16.33 0.03
N TYR A 187 -8.26 15.53 0.41
CA TYR A 187 -7.03 15.37 -0.37
C TYR A 187 -7.22 14.50 -1.61
N LEU A 188 -8.03 13.46 -1.54
CA LEU A 188 -8.35 12.59 -2.67
C LEU A 188 -9.16 13.33 -3.75
N THR A 189 -9.99 14.29 -3.36
CA THR A 189 -10.81 15.11 -4.28
C THR A 189 -10.18 16.45 -4.62
N LEU A 190 -8.98 16.77 -4.10
CA LEU A 190 -8.32 18.07 -4.23
C LEU A 190 -9.18 19.25 -3.74
N SER A 191 -10.09 19.01 -2.80
CA SER A 191 -10.86 20.09 -2.14
C SER A 191 -10.00 20.92 -1.19
N SER A 192 -8.81 20.44 -0.82
CA SER A 192 -7.78 21.17 -0.09
C SER A 192 -6.47 21.19 -0.89
N SER A 193 -5.86 22.35 -1.03
CA SER A 193 -4.60 22.55 -1.73
C SER A 193 -3.34 22.43 -0.83
N PHE A 194 -3.54 22.17 0.46
CA PHE A 194 -2.46 21.93 1.44
C PHE A 194 -2.87 20.86 2.45
N VAL A 195 -1.89 20.15 2.98
CA VAL A 195 -2.11 19.12 3.98
C VAL A 195 -2.06 19.76 5.37
N PHE A 196 -3.17 19.66 6.09
CA PHE A 196 -3.25 20.09 7.48
C PHE A 196 -2.49 19.12 8.40
N PHE A 197 -1.74 19.66 9.35
CA PHE A 197 -1.02 18.88 10.35
C PHE A 197 -1.19 19.51 11.74
N ASP A 198 -1.62 18.69 12.69
CA ASP A 198 -1.77 19.12 14.09
C ASP A 198 -0.47 18.86 14.87
N PHE A 199 0.30 19.92 15.09
CA PHE A 199 1.55 19.86 15.84
C PHE A 199 1.36 19.64 17.36
N THR A 200 0.13 19.71 17.87
CA THR A 200 -0.15 19.43 19.28
C THR A 200 -0.27 17.95 19.58
N ARG A 201 -0.53 17.14 18.55
CA ARG A 201 -0.63 15.68 18.69
C ARG A 201 0.74 15.01 18.60
N PRO A 202 1.02 14.02 19.46
CA PRO A 202 2.23 13.19 19.35
C PRO A 202 2.35 12.51 17.98
N ALA A 203 3.57 12.52 17.40
CA ALA A 203 3.83 11.95 16.08
C ALA A 203 3.42 10.45 15.95
N PHE A 204 3.55 9.67 17.03
CA PHE A 204 3.17 8.25 17.00
C PHE A 204 1.66 8.05 16.77
N LEU A 205 0.79 8.95 17.28
CA LEU A 205 -0.65 8.89 17.03
C LEU A 205 -0.99 9.17 15.56
N PHE A 206 -0.26 10.09 14.93
CA PHE A 206 -0.39 10.31 13.49
C PHE A 206 -0.12 9.04 12.69
N TYR A 207 0.97 8.34 12.97
CA TYR A 207 1.28 7.08 12.29
C TYR A 207 0.32 5.95 12.66
N LEU A 208 -0.20 5.93 13.88
CA LEU A 208 -1.21 4.96 14.29
C LEU A 208 -2.52 5.15 13.50
N ASP A 209 -2.96 6.40 13.32
CA ASP A 209 -4.12 6.73 12.50
C ASP A 209 -3.92 6.27 11.06
N HIS A 210 -2.76 6.57 10.45
CA HIS A 210 -2.44 6.15 9.09
C HIS A 210 -2.34 4.62 8.95
N LEU A 211 -1.78 3.95 9.95
CA LEU A 211 -1.74 2.48 9.99
C LEU A 211 -3.16 1.87 10.09
N ALA A 212 -4.05 2.49 10.85
CA ALA A 212 -5.44 2.07 10.94
C ALA A 212 -6.21 2.33 9.64
N ILE A 213 -5.97 3.45 8.95
CA ILE A 213 -6.52 3.75 7.62
C ILE A 213 -6.03 2.69 6.61
N MET A 214 -4.74 2.34 6.63
CA MET A 214 -4.20 1.24 5.83
C MET A 214 -4.93 -0.07 6.15
N GLY A 215 -5.13 -0.39 7.43
CA GLY A 215 -5.86 -1.55 7.91
C GLY A 215 -7.31 -1.61 7.40
N LEU A 216 -8.01 -0.48 7.34
CA LEU A 216 -9.34 -0.37 6.75
C LEU A 216 -9.34 -0.86 5.29
N PHE A 217 -8.47 -0.30 4.44
CA PHE A 217 -8.45 -0.65 3.01
C PHE A 217 -7.92 -2.06 2.76
N VAL A 218 -6.96 -2.54 3.56
CA VAL A 218 -6.54 -3.95 3.57
C VAL A 218 -7.70 -4.87 3.90
N PHE A 219 -8.48 -4.56 4.93
CA PHE A 219 -9.66 -5.34 5.33
C PHE A 219 -10.71 -5.37 4.23
N LEU A 220 -11.07 -4.22 3.64
CA LEU A 220 -12.04 -4.13 2.55
C LEU A 220 -11.61 -4.96 1.34
N ALA A 221 -10.37 -4.83 0.88
CA ALA A 221 -9.85 -5.58 -0.25
C ALA A 221 -9.78 -7.08 0.03
N HIS A 222 -9.43 -7.47 1.26
CA HIS A 222 -9.46 -8.88 1.68
C HIS A 222 -10.88 -9.45 1.64
N MET A 223 -11.88 -8.71 2.12
CA MET A 223 -13.29 -9.12 2.05
C MET A 223 -13.78 -9.28 0.60
N VAL A 224 -13.40 -8.35 -0.29
CA VAL A 224 -13.68 -8.44 -1.73
C VAL A 224 -13.03 -9.70 -2.35
N THR A 225 -11.80 -9.99 -1.97
CA THR A 225 -11.08 -11.21 -2.41
C THR A 225 -11.84 -12.47 -1.99
N MET A 226 -12.25 -12.56 -0.74
CA MET A 226 -12.99 -13.71 -0.21
C MET A 226 -14.36 -13.87 -0.88
N ALA A 227 -15.07 -12.78 -1.13
CA ALA A 227 -16.36 -12.80 -1.82
C ALA A 227 -16.22 -13.25 -3.28
N SER A 228 -15.24 -12.70 -4.01
CA SER A 228 -15.00 -13.06 -5.42
C SER A 228 -14.61 -14.52 -5.60
N GLN A 229 -13.81 -15.08 -4.69
CA GLN A 229 -13.45 -16.52 -4.69
C GLN A 229 -14.65 -17.41 -4.43
N LYS A 230 -15.53 -17.05 -3.46
CA LYS A 230 -16.78 -17.80 -3.19
C LYS A 230 -17.72 -17.79 -4.38
N LEU A 231 -17.87 -16.65 -5.06
CA LEU A 231 -18.71 -16.55 -6.27
C LEU A 231 -18.17 -17.41 -7.41
N SER A 232 -16.86 -17.42 -7.59
CA SER A 232 -16.21 -18.27 -8.62
C SER A 232 -16.38 -19.75 -8.32
N ALA A 233 -16.24 -20.18 -7.06
CA ALA A 233 -16.44 -21.56 -6.65
C ALA A 233 -17.90 -22.02 -6.85
N ARG A 234 -18.90 -21.18 -6.52
CA ARG A 234 -20.33 -21.50 -6.76
C ARG A 234 -20.64 -21.66 -8.25
N LYS A 235 -20.09 -20.79 -9.12
CA LYS A 235 -20.26 -20.90 -10.57
C LYS A 235 -19.62 -22.17 -11.15
N ALA A 236 -18.56 -22.68 -10.55
CA ALA A 236 -17.92 -23.93 -10.96
C ALA A 236 -18.68 -25.17 -10.49
N ALA A 237 -19.33 -25.13 -9.32
CA ALA A 237 -20.11 -26.22 -8.75
C ALA A 237 -21.53 -26.35 -9.33
N GLY A 238 -22.06 -25.31 -9.97
CA GLY A 238 -23.37 -25.32 -10.62
C GLY A 238 -23.34 -25.57 -12.12
N LYS A 239 -22.18 -25.98 -12.66
CA LYS A 239 -21.96 -26.51 -14.00
C LYS A 239 -21.66 -28.00 -13.93
#